data_7aaddac8d2138214c0dc990366dc3b5e
#
_entry.id   7aaddac8d2138214c0dc990366dc3b5e
#
_cell.length_a   1.000
_cell.length_b   1.000
_cell.length_c   1.000
_cell.angle_alpha   90.00
_cell.angle_beta   90.00
_cell.angle_gamma   90.00
#
_symmetry.space_group_name_H-M   'P 1'
#
loop_
_entity.id
_entity.type
_entity.pdbx_description
1 polymer ?
#
loop_
_entity_poly.entity_id
_entity_poly.type
_entity_poly.pdbx_seq_one_letter_code
_entity_poly.pdbx_strand_id
1 'polypeptide(L)'
;MTIWSAFDTEIQEMSRTRRHKNLPEVVLPDQIQMTADLRTAMAEKDMLIMAVPSVYVRSTAAKMKEYLRYGQIVVDVAKGIEEQSLMTMSQVIEEELPLAEVAVLSGPSHAEEVSRGLPTTCVAAAHRKKTASSCRVCL
;
A
#
# COMPACT_ATOMS: atom_id res chain seq x y z
N MET A 1 7.78 3.62 9.87
CA MET A 1 7.08 3.44 8.58
C MET A 1 7.93 4.02 7.46
N THR A 2 7.89 3.40 6.26
CA THR A 2 8.60 3.90 5.07
C THR A 2 7.60 4.09 3.94
N ILE A 3 7.65 5.22 3.26
CA ILE A 3 6.90 5.51 2.04
C ILE A 3 7.83 5.29 0.85
N TRP A 4 7.34 4.56 -0.14
CA TRP A 4 8.00 4.36 -1.42
C TRP A 4 7.21 5.00 -2.55
N SER A 5 7.91 5.60 -3.49
CA SER A 5 7.37 6.00 -4.78
C SER A 5 8.34 5.59 -5.89
N ALA A 6 7.80 5.25 -7.06
CA ALA A 6 8.60 4.96 -8.25
C ALA A 6 9.28 6.22 -8.84
N PHE A 7 8.94 7.41 -8.34
CA PHE A 7 9.42 8.68 -8.86
C PHE A 7 10.35 9.38 -7.86
N ASP A 8 11.64 9.47 -8.19
CA ASP A 8 12.65 10.16 -7.37
C ASP A 8 12.26 11.61 -7.06
N THR A 9 11.71 12.32 -8.04
CA THR A 9 11.28 13.72 -7.88
C THR A 9 10.19 13.87 -6.83
N GLU A 10 9.26 12.93 -6.76
CA GLU A 10 8.19 12.92 -5.76
C GLU A 10 8.76 12.67 -4.35
N ILE A 11 9.68 11.72 -4.22
CA ILE A 11 10.37 11.43 -2.97
C ILE A 11 11.18 12.64 -2.49
N GLN A 12 11.92 13.29 -3.38
CA GLN A 12 12.70 14.50 -3.04
C GLN A 12 11.80 15.63 -2.56
N GLU A 13 10.68 15.87 -3.24
CA GLU A 13 9.74 16.91 -2.85
C GLU A 13 9.07 16.60 -1.51
N MET A 14 8.57 15.38 -1.30
CA MET A 14 7.99 14.97 -0.03
C MET A 14 9.01 15.01 1.11
N SER A 15 10.25 14.65 0.86
CA SER A 15 11.32 14.73 1.87
C SER A 15 11.60 16.17 2.30
N ARG A 16 11.55 17.11 1.35
CA ARG A 16 11.80 18.54 1.60
C ARG A 16 10.61 19.24 2.26
N THR A 17 9.38 18.94 1.80
CA THR A 17 8.17 19.67 2.20
C THR A 17 7.38 18.98 3.30
N ARG A 18 7.63 17.70 3.54
CA ARG A 18 6.83 16.79 4.38
C ARG A 18 5.36 16.77 3.97
N ARG A 19 5.06 17.01 2.69
CA ARG A 19 3.71 17.04 2.13
C ARG A 19 3.65 16.28 0.81
N HIS A 20 2.48 15.68 0.54
CA HIS A 20 2.21 15.07 -0.76
C HIS A 20 1.33 16.01 -1.59
N LYS A 21 1.60 16.11 -2.90
CA LYS A 21 0.88 17.01 -3.82
C LYS A 21 -0.65 16.84 -3.82
N ASN A 22 -1.13 15.60 -3.64
CA ASN A 22 -2.56 15.29 -3.62
C ASN A 22 -3.21 15.52 -2.24
N LEU A 23 -2.42 15.72 -1.19
CA LEU A 23 -2.87 15.98 0.18
C LEU A 23 -2.06 17.11 0.80
N PRO A 24 -2.10 18.31 0.26
CA PRO A 24 -1.23 19.43 0.66
C PRO A 24 -1.49 19.92 2.08
N GLU A 25 -2.66 19.65 2.63
CA GLU A 25 -3.04 19.99 4.01
C GLU A 25 -2.35 19.11 5.06
N VAL A 26 -1.90 17.90 4.65
CA VAL A 26 -1.33 16.90 5.56
C VAL A 26 0.17 17.07 5.67
N VAL A 27 0.66 17.22 6.91
CA VAL A 27 2.10 17.20 7.20
C VAL A 27 2.51 15.79 7.65
N LEU A 28 3.41 15.17 6.91
CA LEU A 28 3.92 13.85 7.25
C LEU A 28 4.86 13.94 8.46
N PRO A 29 4.66 13.10 9.50
CA PRO A 29 5.53 13.04 10.66
C PRO A 29 7.01 12.80 10.32
N ASP A 30 7.93 13.38 11.09
CA ASP A 30 9.37 13.29 10.82
C ASP A 30 9.93 11.86 10.85
N GLN A 31 9.28 10.97 11.62
CA GLN A 31 9.66 9.55 11.73
C GLN A 31 9.40 8.74 10.45
N ILE A 32 8.62 9.28 9.50
CA ILE A 32 8.36 8.62 8.23
C ILE A 32 9.57 8.76 7.32
N GLN A 33 10.16 7.65 6.98
CA GLN A 33 11.21 7.55 5.98
C GLN A 33 10.61 7.53 4.56
N MET A 34 11.34 8.05 3.60
CA MET A 34 10.92 8.11 2.19
C MET A 34 12.04 7.63 1.29
N THR A 35 11.72 6.81 0.30
CA THR A 35 12.72 6.25 -0.61
C THR A 35 12.11 5.91 -1.97
N ALA A 36 12.88 6.04 -3.04
CA ALA A 36 12.54 5.51 -4.35
C ALA A 36 13.11 4.10 -4.57
N ASP A 37 13.94 3.61 -3.66
CA ASP A 37 14.46 2.24 -3.70
C ASP A 37 13.47 1.24 -3.07
N LEU A 38 12.90 0.38 -3.91
CA LEU A 38 11.91 -0.61 -3.48
C LEU A 38 12.50 -1.65 -2.51
N ARG A 39 13.75 -2.04 -2.71
CA ARG A 39 14.45 -2.98 -1.83
C ARG A 39 14.53 -2.42 -0.40
N THR A 40 14.98 -1.19 -0.25
CA THR A 40 15.05 -0.48 1.04
C THR A 40 13.65 -0.33 1.66
N ALA A 41 12.64 -0.01 0.86
CA ALA A 41 11.27 0.13 1.35
C ALA A 41 10.70 -1.15 1.91
N MET A 42 11.03 -2.31 1.32
CA MET A 42 10.52 -3.63 1.72
C MET A 42 11.36 -4.31 2.81
N ALA A 43 12.60 -3.88 3.02
CA ALA A 43 13.51 -4.50 3.99
C ALA A 43 12.95 -4.42 5.42
N GLU A 44 12.96 -5.56 6.12
CA GLU A 44 12.57 -5.66 7.54
C GLU A 44 11.16 -5.13 7.87
N LYS A 45 10.22 -5.21 6.91
CA LYS A 45 8.83 -4.83 7.15
C LYS A 45 7.97 -6.06 7.43
N ASP A 46 7.13 -5.96 8.44
CA ASP A 46 6.14 -7.01 8.78
C ASP A 46 4.96 -6.97 7.81
N MET A 47 4.61 -5.77 7.34
CA MET A 47 3.45 -5.54 6.49
C MET A 47 3.80 -4.52 5.40
N LEU A 48 3.33 -4.78 4.18
CA LEU A 48 3.44 -3.90 3.03
C LEU A 48 2.05 -3.41 2.64
N ILE A 49 1.89 -2.12 2.38
CA ILE A 49 0.61 -1.53 1.94
C ILE A 49 0.73 -1.17 0.48
N MET A 50 -0.08 -1.80 -0.37
CA MET A 50 -0.20 -1.50 -1.79
C MET A 50 -1.20 -0.36 -1.98
N ALA A 51 -0.69 0.87 -2.05
CA ALA A 51 -1.48 2.09 -2.17
C ALA A 51 -1.23 2.84 -3.49
N VAL A 52 -0.72 2.15 -4.50
CA VAL A 52 -0.52 2.73 -5.83
C VAL A 52 -1.84 2.77 -6.61
N PRO A 53 -2.00 3.66 -7.61
CA PRO A 53 -3.17 3.61 -8.50
C PRO A 53 -3.32 2.23 -9.15
N SER A 54 -4.58 1.78 -9.33
CA SER A 54 -4.90 0.42 -9.81
C SER A 54 -4.14 0.01 -11.08
N VAL A 55 -3.95 0.93 -12.02
CA VAL A 55 -3.21 0.70 -13.26
C VAL A 55 -1.73 0.32 -13.05
N TYR A 56 -1.17 0.58 -11.89
CA TYR A 56 0.22 0.25 -11.55
C TYR A 56 0.36 -0.91 -10.57
N VAL A 57 -0.73 -1.48 -10.09
CA VAL A 57 -0.69 -2.57 -9.09
C VAL A 57 0.10 -3.76 -9.61
N ARG A 58 -0.23 -4.27 -10.80
CA ARG A 58 0.46 -5.41 -11.41
C ARG A 58 1.96 -5.16 -11.58
N SER A 59 2.32 -4.07 -12.22
CA SER A 59 3.73 -3.74 -12.47
C SER A 59 4.53 -3.50 -11.19
N THR A 60 3.90 -2.98 -10.15
CA THR A 60 4.51 -2.78 -8.84
C THR A 60 4.67 -4.12 -8.12
N ALA A 61 3.64 -4.96 -8.11
CA ALA A 61 3.70 -6.30 -7.52
C ALA A 61 4.79 -7.16 -8.19
N ALA A 62 4.88 -7.13 -9.53
CA ALA A 62 5.93 -7.84 -10.25
C ALA A 62 7.35 -7.42 -9.81
N LYS A 63 7.58 -6.12 -9.56
CA LYS A 63 8.86 -5.62 -9.04
C LYS A 63 9.12 -6.03 -7.58
N MET A 64 8.08 -6.15 -6.77
CA MET A 64 8.19 -6.57 -5.38
C MET A 64 8.58 -8.04 -5.23
N LYS A 65 8.32 -8.87 -6.22
CA LYS A 65 8.54 -10.33 -6.20
C LYS A 65 9.97 -10.72 -5.79
N GLU A 66 10.96 -9.96 -6.25
CA GLU A 66 12.38 -10.21 -5.94
C GLU A 66 12.72 -10.03 -4.45
N TYR A 67 11.99 -9.15 -3.76
CA TYR A 67 12.30 -8.76 -2.37
C TYR A 67 11.31 -9.32 -1.36
N LEU A 68 10.27 -10.02 -1.83
CA LEU A 68 9.19 -10.55 -0.99
C LEU A 68 9.69 -11.71 -0.14
N ARG A 69 9.36 -11.70 1.15
CA ARG A 69 9.57 -12.83 2.05
C ARG A 69 8.36 -13.76 2.04
N TYR A 70 8.59 -15.07 2.20
CA TYR A 70 7.52 -16.05 2.33
C TYR A 70 6.55 -15.67 3.46
N GLY A 71 5.26 -15.64 3.16
CA GLY A 71 4.20 -15.30 4.12
C GLY A 71 4.15 -13.82 4.55
N GLN A 72 4.89 -12.95 3.85
CA GLN A 72 4.82 -11.52 4.15
C GLN A 72 3.43 -10.98 3.80
N ILE A 73 2.86 -10.18 4.70
CA ILE A 73 1.52 -9.61 4.51
C ILE A 73 1.59 -8.44 3.53
N VAL A 74 0.76 -8.50 2.49
CA VAL A 74 0.54 -7.38 1.56
C VAL A 74 -0.91 -6.95 1.66
N VAL A 75 -1.14 -5.71 2.10
CA VAL A 75 -2.48 -5.14 2.24
C VAL A 75 -2.80 -4.30 1.01
N ASP A 76 -3.82 -4.70 0.28
CA ASP A 76 -4.35 -3.95 -0.83
C ASP A 76 -5.33 -2.88 -0.32
N VAL A 77 -5.05 -1.62 -0.63
CA VAL A 77 -5.96 -0.48 -0.40
C VAL A 77 -6.34 0.21 -1.73
N ALA A 78 -5.83 -0.30 -2.86
CA ALA A 78 -6.17 0.22 -4.17
C ALA A 78 -7.63 -0.10 -4.51
N LYS A 79 -8.27 0.81 -5.22
CA LYS A 79 -9.66 0.66 -5.66
C LYS A 79 -9.69 0.45 -7.16
N GLY A 80 -10.48 -0.54 -7.62
CA GLY A 80 -10.67 -0.79 -9.05
C GLY A 80 -10.58 -2.27 -9.43
N ILE A 81 -10.67 -2.49 -10.73
CA ILE A 81 -10.58 -3.77 -11.41
C ILE A 81 -9.57 -3.59 -12.55
N GLU A 82 -8.74 -4.58 -12.80
CA GLU A 82 -7.82 -4.54 -13.94
C GLU A 82 -8.58 -4.69 -15.25
N GLU A 83 -8.40 -3.78 -16.18
CA GLU A 83 -9.20 -3.69 -17.40
C GLU A 83 -9.06 -4.92 -18.29
N GLN A 84 -7.86 -5.48 -18.39
CA GLN A 84 -7.56 -6.59 -19.32
C GLN A 84 -8.01 -7.94 -18.78
N SER A 85 -7.76 -8.23 -17.51
CA SER A 85 -8.06 -9.52 -16.88
C SER A 85 -9.41 -9.54 -16.16
N LEU A 86 -10.01 -8.39 -15.90
CA LEU A 86 -11.20 -8.17 -15.05
C LEU A 86 -11.00 -8.67 -13.60
N MET A 87 -9.75 -8.82 -13.17
CA MET A 87 -9.39 -9.21 -11.82
C MET A 87 -9.51 -8.02 -10.85
N THR A 88 -9.89 -8.31 -9.61
CA THR A 88 -9.72 -7.34 -8.52
C THR A 88 -8.24 -7.11 -8.24
N MET A 89 -7.89 -5.99 -7.61
CA MET A 89 -6.49 -5.70 -7.31
C MET A 89 -5.85 -6.74 -6.41
N SER A 90 -6.59 -7.30 -5.46
CA SER A 90 -6.10 -8.39 -4.62
C SER A 90 -5.77 -9.66 -5.42
N GLN A 91 -6.61 -10.03 -6.39
CA GLN A 91 -6.34 -11.17 -7.29
C GLN A 91 -5.09 -10.93 -8.13
N VAL A 92 -4.89 -9.71 -8.64
CA VAL A 92 -3.67 -9.33 -9.37
C VAL A 92 -2.44 -9.46 -8.47
N ILE A 93 -2.53 -9.02 -7.21
CA ILE A 93 -1.43 -9.13 -6.25
C ILE A 93 -1.13 -10.60 -5.94
N GLU A 94 -2.15 -11.43 -5.73
CA GLU A 94 -2.00 -12.87 -5.48
C GLU A 94 -1.33 -13.60 -6.65
N GLU A 95 -1.70 -13.24 -7.88
CA GLU A 95 -1.09 -13.82 -9.09
C GLU A 95 0.40 -13.47 -9.20
N GLU A 96 0.76 -12.20 -9.00
CA GLU A 96 2.15 -11.74 -9.09
C GLU A 96 3.01 -12.17 -7.89
N LEU A 97 2.41 -12.25 -6.70
CA LEU A 97 3.09 -12.52 -5.43
C LEU A 97 2.53 -13.78 -4.73
N PRO A 98 2.68 -14.98 -5.31
CA PRO A 98 2.07 -16.19 -4.78
C PRO A 98 2.62 -16.62 -3.40
N LEU A 99 3.70 -16.02 -2.94
CA LEU A 99 4.28 -16.26 -1.62
C LEU A 99 3.78 -15.28 -0.56
N ALA A 100 3.00 -14.26 -0.94
CA ALA A 100 2.43 -13.29 -0.02
C ALA A 100 1.19 -13.82 0.69
N GLU A 101 0.91 -13.25 1.86
CA GLU A 101 -0.43 -13.31 2.46
C GLU A 101 -1.16 -12.01 2.13
N VAL A 102 -2.09 -12.07 1.17
CA VAL A 102 -2.81 -10.89 0.72
C VAL A 102 -4.01 -10.61 1.63
N ALA A 103 -4.16 -9.36 2.01
CA ALA A 103 -5.33 -8.82 2.68
C ALA A 103 -5.84 -7.59 1.94
N VAL A 104 -7.11 -7.29 2.11
CA VAL A 104 -7.76 -6.10 1.54
C VAL A 104 -8.27 -5.22 2.67
N LEU A 105 -8.02 -3.94 2.58
CA LEU A 105 -8.67 -2.92 3.41
C LEU A 105 -9.53 -2.04 2.49
N SER A 106 -10.83 -2.14 2.62
CA SER A 106 -11.78 -1.44 1.76
C SER A 106 -12.92 -0.81 2.55
N GLY A 107 -13.55 0.20 1.96
CA GLY A 107 -14.67 0.93 2.55
C GLY A 107 -14.83 2.32 1.93
N PRO A 108 -15.74 3.14 2.44
CA PRO A 108 -15.90 4.55 2.06
C PRO A 108 -14.74 5.38 2.65
N SER A 109 -13.52 5.15 2.17
CA SER A 109 -12.27 5.70 2.69
C SER A 109 -11.57 6.56 1.64
N HIS A 110 -12.14 7.73 1.33
CA HIS A 110 -11.45 8.72 0.50
C HIS A 110 -10.27 9.33 1.27
N ALA A 111 -9.12 9.44 0.60
CA ALA A 111 -7.88 9.88 1.25
C ALA A 111 -8.03 11.27 1.91
N GLU A 112 -8.76 12.18 1.26
CA GLU A 112 -9.03 13.52 1.76
C GLU A 112 -9.86 13.54 3.05
N GLU A 113 -10.82 12.63 3.18
CA GLU A 113 -11.66 12.50 4.37
C GLU A 113 -10.90 11.84 5.51
N VAL A 114 -10.22 10.73 5.21
CA VAL A 114 -9.39 10.00 6.18
C VAL A 114 -8.28 10.89 6.73
N SER A 115 -7.63 11.66 5.87
CA SER A 115 -6.54 12.57 6.26
C SER A 115 -6.98 13.71 7.19
N ARG A 116 -8.26 14.07 7.16
CA ARG A 116 -8.89 15.05 8.06
C ARG A 116 -9.41 14.44 9.35
N GLY A 117 -9.24 13.14 9.55
CA GLY A 117 -9.73 12.42 10.72
C GLY A 117 -11.26 12.25 10.76
N LEU A 118 -11.94 12.30 9.60
CA LEU A 118 -13.37 12.06 9.56
C LEU A 118 -13.68 10.59 9.87
N PRO A 119 -14.75 10.29 10.60
CA PRO A 119 -15.14 8.93 10.93
C PRO A 119 -15.31 8.11 9.66
N THR A 120 -14.55 7.02 9.56
CA THR A 120 -14.50 6.18 8.36
C THR A 120 -14.64 4.73 8.78
N THR A 121 -15.51 3.99 8.09
CA THR A 121 -15.66 2.54 8.31
C THR A 121 -14.87 1.79 7.24
N CYS A 122 -13.96 0.93 7.67
CA CYS A 122 -13.22 0.05 6.78
C CYS A 122 -13.43 -1.42 7.15
N VAL A 123 -13.43 -2.28 6.14
CA VAL A 123 -13.48 -3.73 6.30
C VAL A 123 -12.10 -4.28 5.93
N ALA A 124 -11.51 -5.03 6.86
CA ALA A 124 -10.31 -5.82 6.59
C ALA A 124 -10.71 -7.26 6.27
N ALA A 125 -10.34 -7.76 5.09
CA ALA A 125 -10.61 -9.10 4.62
C ALA A 125 -9.32 -9.79 4.18
N ALA A 126 -9.21 -11.10 4.42
CA ALA A 126 -8.11 -11.95 3.94
C ALA A 126 -8.57 -13.40 3.95
N HIS A 127 -7.88 -14.28 3.20
CA HIS A 127 -8.16 -15.72 3.24
C HIS A 127 -7.93 -16.33 4.63
N ARG A 128 -6.96 -15.81 5.39
CA ARG A 128 -6.68 -16.24 6.77
C ARG A 128 -7.21 -15.22 7.77
N LYS A 129 -8.01 -15.69 8.74
CA LYS A 129 -8.55 -14.85 9.81
C LYS A 129 -7.46 -14.11 10.61
N LYS A 130 -6.30 -14.75 10.82
CA LYS A 130 -5.15 -14.15 11.51
C LYS A 130 -4.64 -12.93 10.75
N THR A 131 -4.48 -13.04 9.43
CA THR A 131 -4.02 -11.95 8.56
C THR A 131 -5.00 -10.77 8.57
N ALA A 132 -6.30 -11.03 8.43
CA ALA A 132 -7.33 -9.99 8.56
C ALA A 132 -7.32 -9.31 9.94
N SER A 133 -7.06 -10.07 11.02
CA SER A 133 -6.96 -9.52 12.39
C SER A 133 -5.71 -8.66 12.54
N SER A 134 -4.57 -9.06 11.97
CA SER A 134 -3.35 -8.25 12.00
C SER A 134 -3.54 -6.90 11.30
N CYS A 135 -4.25 -6.87 10.16
CA CYS A 135 -4.56 -5.62 9.46
C CYS A 135 -5.40 -4.65 10.34
N ARG A 136 -6.39 -5.16 11.08
CA ARG A 136 -7.23 -4.32 11.95
C ARG A 136 -6.51 -3.72 13.16
N VAL A 137 -5.40 -4.30 13.56
CA VAL A 137 -4.61 -3.81 14.72
C VAL A 137 -3.57 -2.80 14.27
N CYS A 138 -3.07 -2.90 13.02
CA CYS A 138 -1.97 -2.09 12.51
C CYS A 138 -2.42 -0.88 11.70
N LEU A 139 -3.68 -0.85 11.28
CA LEU A 139 -4.28 0.19 10.43
C LEU A 139 -5.51 0.81 11.08
#